data_8a786096ba38044562d1b1529b4cab3e
#
_entry.id   8a786096ba38044562d1b1529b4cab3e
#
_cell.length_a   1.000
_cell.length_b   1.000
_cell.length_c   1.000
_cell.angle_alpha   90.00
_cell.angle_beta   90.00
_cell.angle_gamma   90.00
#
_symmetry.space_group_name_H-M   'P 1'
#
loop_
_entity.id
_entity.type
_entity.pdbx_description
1 polymer ?
#
loop_
_entity_poly.entity_id
_entity_poly.type
_entity_poly.pdbx_seq_one_letter_code
_entity_poly.pdbx_strand_id
1 'polypeptide(L)'
;MNKRLSFVFAALMAVPVALLGQDKPQAQSAPPANPITASEKGFYSFVSNAVVGAAQKMPEENYSFKPTPEVRSFGQLVGHVADASYMFCSLAVGEANPAKDIEKTKTSKADLVAALKDGVAYCNKAFDSMTDAKGSQTVKFMNFDLAKLTLFSLNTGHTDEHYGNMVTYLRLKGIVPPTSENPPAQPPK
;
A
#
# COMPACT_ATOMS: atom_id res chain seq x y z
N MET A 1 47.73 25.84 78.35
CA MET A 1 47.77 25.96 76.90
C MET A 1 47.30 24.63 76.33
N ASN A 2 45.97 24.47 76.18
CA ASN A 2 45.40 23.21 75.71
C ASN A 2 44.83 23.43 74.26
N LYS A 3 45.52 22.80 73.31
CA LYS A 3 45.05 22.78 71.89
C LYS A 3 44.02 21.65 71.74
N ARG A 4 42.76 22.00 71.48
CA ARG A 4 41.70 21.06 71.11
C ARG A 4 41.79 20.77 69.60
N LEU A 5 42.06 19.50 69.30
CA LEU A 5 42.08 19.00 67.92
C LEU A 5 40.64 18.59 67.50
N SER A 6 40.04 19.33 66.63
CA SER A 6 38.68 19.01 66.07
C SER A 6 38.86 18.06 64.91
N PHE A 7 38.33 16.83 65.07
CA PHE A 7 38.22 15.88 63.97
C PHE A 7 36.92 16.20 63.17
N VAL A 8 37.07 16.52 61.92
CA VAL A 8 35.95 16.65 60.97
C VAL A 8 35.70 15.27 60.33
N PHE A 9 34.56 14.65 60.66
CA PHE A 9 34.13 13.44 60.02
C PHE A 9 33.52 13.82 58.68
N ALA A 10 34.13 13.48 57.54
CA ALA A 10 33.54 13.55 56.20
C ALA A 10 32.71 12.30 55.99
N ALA A 11 31.38 12.46 56.01
CA ALA A 11 30.43 11.40 55.63
C ALA A 11 30.42 11.25 54.11
N LEU A 12 30.97 10.14 53.59
CA LEU A 12 30.86 9.76 52.19
C LEU A 12 29.43 9.26 51.94
N MET A 13 28.60 10.06 51.26
CA MET A 13 27.30 9.58 50.76
C MET A 13 27.54 8.73 49.51
N ALA A 14 27.37 7.41 49.61
CA ALA A 14 27.32 6.51 48.47
C ALA A 14 25.98 6.70 47.77
N VAL A 15 25.96 7.32 46.58
CA VAL A 15 24.82 7.41 45.70
C VAL A 15 24.68 6.04 44.99
N PRO A 16 23.55 5.34 45.10
CA PRO A 16 23.35 4.12 44.31
C PRO A 16 23.21 4.50 42.84
N VAL A 17 24.17 4.06 42.02
CA VAL A 17 24.03 4.08 40.56
C VAL A 17 22.94 3.08 40.19
N ALA A 18 21.73 3.61 39.91
CA ALA A 18 20.69 2.80 39.30
C ALA A 18 21.19 2.31 37.93
N LEU A 19 21.39 0.99 37.80
CA LEU A 19 21.59 0.37 36.49
C LEU A 19 20.34 0.68 35.67
N LEU A 20 20.43 1.67 34.78
CA LEU A 20 19.47 1.86 33.70
C LEU A 20 19.49 0.58 32.86
N GLY A 21 18.37 -0.11 32.85
CA GLY A 21 18.20 -1.33 32.09
C GLY A 21 18.70 -1.13 30.66
N GLN A 22 19.67 -1.93 30.26
CA GLN A 22 20.09 -2.01 28.87
C GLN A 22 18.90 -2.60 28.10
N ASP A 23 18.22 -1.78 27.33
CA ASP A 23 17.27 -2.24 26.32
C ASP A 23 18.01 -3.30 25.49
N LYS A 24 17.53 -4.55 25.56
CA LYS A 24 18.06 -5.62 24.73
C LYS A 24 17.94 -5.15 23.27
N PRO A 25 19.03 -5.19 22.49
CA PRO A 25 18.93 -4.88 21.07
C PRO A 25 17.82 -5.75 20.48
N GLN A 26 16.78 -5.12 19.98
CA GLN A 26 15.71 -5.82 19.29
C GLN A 26 16.36 -6.51 18.09
N ALA A 27 16.36 -7.85 18.08
CA ALA A 27 16.96 -8.62 16.99
C ALA A 27 16.34 -8.14 15.68
N GLN A 28 17.09 -7.39 14.91
CA GLN A 28 16.69 -6.90 13.62
C GLN A 28 16.58 -8.12 12.70
N SER A 29 15.36 -8.44 12.27
CA SER A 29 15.14 -9.54 11.33
C SER A 29 16.03 -9.32 10.10
N ALA A 30 16.65 -10.39 9.60
CA ALA A 30 17.44 -10.30 8.36
C ALA A 30 16.60 -9.67 7.26
N PRO A 31 17.18 -8.77 6.45
CA PRO A 31 16.45 -8.17 5.34
C PRO A 31 15.91 -9.27 4.40
N PRO A 32 14.73 -9.07 3.81
CA PRO A 32 14.16 -10.04 2.87
C PRO A 32 15.12 -10.31 1.70
N ALA A 33 15.08 -11.51 1.14
CA ALA A 33 15.95 -11.91 0.02
C ALA A 33 15.78 -11.05 -1.24
N ASN A 34 14.60 -10.41 -1.41
CA ASN A 34 14.25 -9.51 -2.51
C ASN A 34 13.63 -8.23 -1.93
N PRO A 35 14.42 -7.34 -1.34
CA PRO A 35 13.91 -6.19 -0.60
C PRO A 35 13.13 -5.18 -1.46
N ILE A 36 13.51 -5.01 -2.73
CA ILE A 36 12.82 -4.07 -3.63
C ILE A 36 11.45 -4.63 -3.98
N THR A 37 11.38 -5.87 -4.47
CA THR A 37 10.12 -6.55 -4.79
C THR A 37 9.20 -6.64 -3.57
N ALA A 38 9.74 -6.95 -2.39
CA ALA A 38 8.96 -7.04 -1.16
C ALA A 38 8.36 -5.68 -0.75
N SER A 39 9.12 -4.59 -0.88
CA SER A 39 8.65 -3.23 -0.58
C SER A 39 7.56 -2.79 -1.57
N GLU A 40 7.76 -3.01 -2.86
CA GLU A 40 6.76 -2.73 -3.90
C GLU A 40 5.47 -3.52 -3.67
N LYS A 41 5.57 -4.81 -3.36
CA LYS A 41 4.40 -5.64 -3.02
C LYS A 41 3.67 -5.12 -1.79
N GLY A 42 4.40 -4.69 -0.75
CA GLY A 42 3.82 -4.11 0.45
C GLY A 42 3.00 -2.86 0.16
N PHE A 43 3.55 -1.95 -0.64
CA PHE A 43 2.86 -0.73 -1.05
C PHE A 43 1.66 -1.02 -1.97
N TYR A 44 1.83 -1.89 -2.96
CA TYR A 44 0.71 -2.36 -3.79
C TYR A 44 -0.42 -2.94 -2.94
N SER A 45 -0.11 -3.77 -1.95
CA SER A 45 -1.11 -4.38 -1.07
C SER A 45 -1.90 -3.34 -0.28
N PHE A 46 -1.23 -2.29 0.22
CA PHE A 46 -1.89 -1.18 0.90
C PHE A 46 -2.89 -0.47 -0.02
N VAL A 47 -2.46 -0.09 -1.21
CA VAL A 47 -3.30 0.65 -2.18
C VAL A 47 -4.43 -0.23 -2.71
N SER A 48 -4.16 -1.48 -3.10
CA SER A 48 -5.17 -2.39 -3.63
C SER A 48 -6.25 -2.74 -2.61
N ASN A 49 -5.89 -2.91 -1.34
CA ASN A 49 -6.88 -3.09 -0.27
C ASN A 49 -7.79 -1.86 -0.12
N ALA A 50 -7.23 -0.66 -0.23
CA ALA A 50 -8.01 0.58 -0.16
C ALA A 50 -9.01 0.70 -1.31
N VAL A 51 -8.58 0.39 -2.55
CA VAL A 51 -9.45 0.40 -3.73
C VAL A 51 -10.56 -0.65 -3.64
N VAL A 52 -10.22 -1.89 -3.25
CA VAL A 52 -11.23 -2.94 -3.04
C VAL A 52 -12.22 -2.54 -1.95
N GLY A 53 -11.74 -1.98 -0.85
CA GLY A 53 -12.58 -1.45 0.22
C GLY A 53 -13.51 -0.34 -0.26
N ALA A 54 -13.01 0.61 -1.07
CA ALA A 54 -13.82 1.67 -1.67
C ALA A 54 -14.93 1.10 -2.58
N ALA A 55 -14.58 0.14 -3.45
CA ALA A 55 -15.55 -0.53 -4.30
C ALA A 55 -16.63 -1.26 -3.50
N GLN A 56 -16.27 -1.94 -2.43
CA GLN A 56 -17.23 -2.64 -1.58
C GLN A 56 -18.16 -1.68 -0.81
N LYS A 57 -17.65 -0.53 -0.37
CA LYS A 57 -18.41 0.44 0.43
C LYS A 57 -19.45 1.21 -0.37
N MET A 58 -19.17 1.54 -1.63
CA MET A 58 -20.15 2.27 -2.46
C MET A 58 -21.40 1.42 -2.65
N PRO A 59 -22.60 1.92 -2.32
CA PRO A 59 -23.85 1.26 -2.62
C PRO A 59 -24.05 1.05 -4.13
N GLU A 60 -24.74 -0.02 -4.51
CA GLU A 60 -24.92 -0.40 -5.93
C GLU A 60 -25.62 0.70 -6.75
N GLU A 61 -26.61 1.34 -6.18
CA GLU A 61 -27.34 2.45 -6.83
C GLU A 61 -26.46 3.64 -7.18
N ASN A 62 -25.29 3.76 -6.57
CA ASN A 62 -24.31 4.80 -6.84
C ASN A 62 -23.18 4.38 -7.80
N TYR A 63 -23.21 3.16 -8.34
CA TYR A 63 -22.19 2.71 -9.30
C TYR A 63 -22.24 3.46 -10.63
N SER A 64 -23.41 3.95 -11.03
CA SER A 64 -23.56 4.82 -12.21
C SER A 64 -23.23 6.29 -11.96
N PHE A 65 -22.96 6.69 -10.71
CA PHE A 65 -22.73 8.09 -10.36
C PHE A 65 -21.46 8.64 -11.01
N LYS A 66 -21.57 9.84 -11.58
CA LYS A 66 -20.49 10.66 -12.11
C LYS A 66 -20.58 12.05 -11.48
N PRO A 67 -19.50 12.63 -10.95
CA PRO A 67 -19.48 14.03 -10.51
C PRO A 67 -19.76 15.02 -11.65
N THR A 68 -19.20 14.76 -12.83
CA THR A 68 -19.42 15.50 -14.07
C THR A 68 -19.57 14.55 -15.25
N PRO A 69 -20.17 14.97 -16.40
CA PRO A 69 -20.34 14.09 -17.56
C PRO A 69 -19.05 13.53 -18.15
N GLU A 70 -17.95 14.28 -18.05
CA GLU A 70 -16.67 13.99 -18.70
C GLU A 70 -15.86 12.89 -17.99
N VAL A 71 -16.15 12.63 -16.69
CA VAL A 71 -15.42 11.63 -15.92
C VAL A 71 -16.08 10.25 -16.01
N ARG A 72 -15.33 9.21 -15.65
CA ARG A 72 -15.87 7.84 -15.50
C ARG A 72 -16.94 7.79 -14.42
N SER A 73 -17.91 6.91 -14.53
CA SER A 73 -18.75 6.55 -13.39
C SER A 73 -17.94 5.79 -12.35
N PHE A 74 -18.46 5.68 -11.11
CA PHE A 74 -17.80 4.91 -10.07
C PHE A 74 -17.56 3.45 -10.50
N GLY A 75 -18.55 2.80 -11.09
CA GLY A 75 -18.41 1.44 -11.61
C GLY A 75 -17.37 1.33 -12.73
N GLN A 76 -17.32 2.32 -13.62
CA GLN A 76 -16.28 2.37 -14.65
C GLN A 76 -14.88 2.50 -14.07
N LEU A 77 -14.70 3.28 -12.99
CA LEU A 77 -13.40 3.34 -12.27
C LEU A 77 -13.01 1.96 -11.72
N VAL A 78 -13.95 1.23 -11.09
CA VAL A 78 -13.71 -0.12 -10.58
C VAL A 78 -13.26 -1.07 -11.67
N GLY A 79 -13.98 -1.08 -12.82
CA GLY A 79 -13.63 -1.91 -13.97
C GLY A 79 -12.30 -1.54 -14.60
N HIS A 80 -12.00 -0.24 -14.69
CA HIS A 80 -10.75 0.29 -15.23
C HIS A 80 -9.53 -0.14 -14.42
N VAL A 81 -9.61 -0.09 -13.09
CA VAL A 81 -8.53 -0.56 -12.22
C VAL A 81 -8.35 -2.08 -12.33
N ALA A 82 -9.43 -2.84 -12.50
CA ALA A 82 -9.34 -4.27 -12.74
C ALA A 82 -8.63 -4.58 -14.08
N ASP A 83 -9.01 -3.91 -15.17
CA ASP A 83 -8.36 -4.04 -16.48
C ASP A 83 -6.87 -3.70 -16.42
N ALA A 84 -6.50 -2.59 -15.75
CA ALA A 84 -5.13 -2.15 -15.59
C ALA A 84 -4.29 -3.15 -14.78
N SER A 85 -4.84 -3.71 -13.71
CA SER A 85 -4.17 -4.73 -12.89
C SER A 85 -3.78 -5.94 -13.73
N TYR A 86 -4.68 -6.46 -14.54
CA TYR A 86 -4.35 -7.58 -15.42
C TYR A 86 -3.32 -7.20 -16.47
N MET A 87 -3.46 -6.02 -17.10
CA MET A 87 -2.55 -5.55 -18.14
C MET A 87 -1.11 -5.39 -17.64
N PHE A 88 -0.91 -4.64 -16.57
CA PHE A 88 0.45 -4.38 -16.06
C PHE A 88 1.10 -5.63 -15.47
N CYS A 89 0.35 -6.42 -14.69
CA CYS A 89 0.91 -7.58 -14.02
C CYS A 89 1.22 -8.72 -15.00
N SER A 90 0.38 -8.96 -16.01
CA SER A 90 0.68 -9.96 -17.04
C SER A 90 1.92 -9.58 -17.87
N LEU A 91 2.03 -8.29 -18.24
CA LEU A 91 3.20 -7.81 -18.96
C LEU A 91 4.49 -7.92 -18.14
N ALA A 92 4.43 -7.63 -16.83
CA ALA A 92 5.58 -7.75 -15.93
C ALA A 92 6.12 -9.18 -15.84
N VAL A 93 5.24 -10.18 -15.83
CA VAL A 93 5.66 -11.60 -15.79
C VAL A 93 5.84 -12.23 -17.17
N GLY A 94 5.48 -11.53 -18.24
CA GLY A 94 5.61 -12.00 -19.62
C GLY A 94 4.52 -12.98 -20.05
N GLU A 95 3.33 -12.88 -19.45
CA GLU A 95 2.16 -13.69 -19.77
C GLU A 95 1.19 -12.95 -20.70
N ALA A 96 0.32 -13.68 -21.38
CA ALA A 96 -0.82 -13.10 -22.08
C ALA A 96 -1.81 -12.50 -21.05
N ASN A 97 -2.37 -11.32 -21.35
CA ASN A 97 -3.38 -10.72 -20.48
C ASN A 97 -4.63 -11.63 -20.40
N PRO A 98 -4.96 -12.19 -19.22
CA PRO A 98 -6.05 -13.15 -19.08
C PRO A 98 -7.45 -12.54 -19.09
N ALA A 99 -7.59 -11.23 -18.88
CA ALA A 99 -8.87 -10.52 -18.85
C ALA A 99 -8.71 -9.08 -19.33
N LYS A 100 -9.70 -8.59 -20.07
CA LYS A 100 -9.74 -7.23 -20.63
C LYS A 100 -11.17 -6.78 -20.84
N ASP A 101 -11.35 -5.50 -21.09
CA ASP A 101 -12.63 -4.88 -21.38
C ASP A 101 -13.66 -5.01 -20.22
N ILE A 102 -13.19 -5.19 -18.97
CA ILE A 102 -14.02 -5.28 -17.77
C ILE A 102 -14.80 -3.99 -17.58
N GLU A 103 -14.14 -2.83 -17.74
CA GLU A 103 -14.78 -1.51 -17.68
C GLU A 103 -15.98 -1.39 -18.63
N LYS A 104 -15.91 -2.01 -19.81
CA LYS A 104 -16.92 -1.89 -20.85
C LYS A 104 -18.02 -2.93 -20.75
N THR A 105 -17.71 -4.11 -20.21
CA THR A 105 -18.59 -5.28 -20.28
C THR A 105 -19.32 -5.59 -18.99
N LYS A 106 -18.81 -5.12 -17.84
CA LYS A 106 -19.42 -5.35 -16.53
C LYS A 106 -20.07 -4.06 -16.00
N THR A 107 -21.27 -4.20 -15.46
CA THR A 107 -22.06 -3.06 -14.97
C THR A 107 -22.56 -3.24 -13.54
N SER A 108 -22.77 -4.49 -13.07
CA SER A 108 -23.23 -4.75 -11.71
C SER A 108 -22.07 -4.55 -10.70
N LYS A 109 -22.39 -4.06 -9.51
CA LYS A 109 -21.43 -3.97 -8.40
C LYS A 109 -20.78 -5.33 -8.12
N ALA A 110 -21.59 -6.39 -8.07
CA ALA A 110 -21.11 -7.73 -7.74
C ALA A 110 -20.02 -8.19 -8.73
N ASP A 111 -20.29 -8.07 -10.05
CA ASP A 111 -19.34 -8.49 -11.09
C ASP A 111 -18.08 -7.62 -11.12
N LEU A 112 -18.23 -6.31 -10.92
CA LEU A 112 -17.11 -5.37 -10.93
C LEU A 112 -16.19 -5.59 -9.71
N VAL A 113 -16.78 -5.78 -8.51
CA VAL A 113 -16.00 -6.08 -7.28
C VAL A 113 -15.31 -7.44 -7.40
N ALA A 114 -15.98 -8.45 -7.96
CA ALA A 114 -15.36 -9.75 -8.19
C ALA A 114 -14.18 -9.62 -9.15
N ALA A 115 -14.36 -8.98 -10.30
CA ALA A 115 -13.30 -8.79 -11.29
C ALA A 115 -12.11 -7.97 -10.73
N LEU A 116 -12.36 -6.95 -9.91
CA LEU A 116 -11.31 -6.19 -9.24
C LEU A 116 -10.51 -7.07 -8.27
N LYS A 117 -11.19 -7.87 -7.45
CA LYS A 117 -10.53 -8.81 -6.51
C LYS A 117 -9.70 -9.85 -7.25
N ASP A 118 -10.21 -10.38 -8.35
CA ASP A 118 -9.49 -11.36 -9.17
C ASP A 118 -8.25 -10.73 -9.82
N GLY A 119 -8.34 -9.49 -10.32
CA GLY A 119 -7.20 -8.73 -10.84
C GLY A 119 -6.13 -8.47 -9.76
N VAL A 120 -6.54 -8.11 -8.54
CA VAL A 120 -5.64 -7.96 -7.39
C VAL A 120 -4.98 -9.29 -7.03
N ALA A 121 -5.72 -10.39 -7.01
CA ALA A 121 -5.18 -11.71 -6.73
C ALA A 121 -4.18 -12.18 -7.81
N TYR A 122 -4.45 -11.86 -9.08
CA TYR A 122 -3.52 -12.11 -10.18
C TYR A 122 -2.22 -11.35 -10.00
N CYS A 123 -2.29 -10.05 -9.70
CA CYS A 123 -1.10 -9.24 -9.41
C CYS A 123 -0.31 -9.76 -8.20
N ASN A 124 -0.98 -10.19 -7.14
CA ASN A 124 -0.30 -10.78 -5.98
C ASN A 124 0.52 -12.01 -6.37
N LYS A 125 -0.03 -12.90 -7.22
CA LYS A 125 0.70 -14.06 -7.76
C LYS A 125 1.88 -13.63 -8.64
N ALA A 126 1.71 -12.59 -9.45
CA ALA A 126 2.77 -12.03 -10.28
C ALA A 126 3.94 -11.51 -9.41
N PHE A 127 3.65 -10.78 -8.33
CA PHE A 127 4.65 -10.36 -7.34
C PHE A 127 5.34 -11.55 -6.67
N ASP A 128 4.59 -12.59 -6.30
CA ASP A 128 5.15 -13.79 -5.62
C ASP A 128 6.14 -14.56 -6.51
N SER A 129 5.99 -14.47 -7.83
CA SER A 129 6.90 -15.07 -8.81
C SER A 129 8.13 -14.20 -9.12
N MET A 130 8.13 -12.91 -8.69
CA MET A 130 9.15 -11.92 -9.00
C MET A 130 10.28 -11.93 -7.98
N THR A 131 11.49 -11.70 -8.44
CA THR A 131 12.68 -11.42 -7.62
C THR A 131 13.29 -10.09 -8.07
N ASP A 132 14.13 -9.46 -7.25
CA ASP A 132 14.81 -8.23 -7.63
C ASP A 132 15.63 -8.42 -8.92
N ALA A 133 16.28 -9.57 -9.07
CA ALA A 133 17.04 -9.92 -10.28
C ALA A 133 16.16 -10.10 -11.53
N LYS A 134 14.98 -10.74 -11.40
CA LYS A 134 14.02 -10.82 -12.52
C LYS A 134 13.40 -9.46 -12.81
N GLY A 135 13.10 -8.71 -11.76
CA GLY A 135 12.47 -7.40 -11.83
C GLY A 135 13.32 -6.33 -12.50
N SER A 136 14.66 -6.48 -12.47
CA SER A 136 15.59 -5.60 -13.17
C SER A 136 15.69 -5.89 -14.67
N GLN A 137 15.18 -7.03 -15.15
CA GLN A 137 15.14 -7.32 -16.59
C GLN A 137 14.19 -6.36 -17.30
N THR A 138 14.55 -5.97 -18.54
CA THR A 138 13.75 -5.05 -19.33
C THR A 138 12.61 -5.74 -20.08
N VAL A 139 11.54 -5.01 -20.27
CA VAL A 139 10.38 -5.37 -21.11
C VAL A 139 9.94 -4.13 -21.88
N LYS A 140 9.45 -4.32 -23.10
CA LYS A 140 8.90 -3.22 -23.90
C LYS A 140 7.47 -2.90 -23.47
N PHE A 141 7.24 -1.64 -23.11
CA PHE A 141 5.91 -1.09 -22.85
C PHE A 141 5.74 0.20 -23.66
N MET A 142 4.77 0.21 -24.57
CA MET A 142 4.64 1.28 -25.58
C MET A 142 5.97 1.49 -26.34
N ASN A 143 6.56 2.68 -26.24
CA ASN A 143 7.83 3.04 -26.89
C ASN A 143 9.03 3.03 -25.91
N PHE A 144 8.85 2.49 -24.69
CA PHE A 144 9.86 2.51 -23.65
C PHE A 144 10.35 1.09 -23.34
N ASP A 145 11.65 0.96 -23.08
CA ASP A 145 12.21 -0.23 -22.45
C ASP A 145 12.28 0.02 -20.94
N LEU A 146 11.44 -0.69 -20.18
CA LEU A 146 11.28 -0.51 -18.72
C LEU A 146 11.74 -1.76 -17.99
N ALA A 147 12.27 -1.60 -16.79
CA ALA A 147 12.43 -2.73 -15.88
C ALA A 147 11.05 -3.33 -15.55
N LYS A 148 10.97 -4.65 -15.39
CA LYS A 148 9.71 -5.32 -15.05
C LYS A 148 9.10 -4.80 -13.73
N LEU A 149 9.94 -4.47 -12.73
CA LEU A 149 9.47 -3.84 -11.50
C LEU A 149 8.80 -2.49 -11.74
N THR A 150 9.22 -1.72 -12.75
CA THR A 150 8.57 -0.45 -13.10
C THR A 150 7.11 -0.64 -13.52
N LEU A 151 6.76 -1.78 -14.13
CA LEU A 151 5.36 -2.06 -14.47
C LEU A 151 4.50 -2.28 -13.21
N PHE A 152 5.05 -2.90 -12.18
CA PHE A 152 4.36 -2.99 -10.88
C PHE A 152 4.22 -1.63 -10.22
N SER A 153 5.26 -0.79 -10.25
CA SER A 153 5.18 0.59 -9.75
C SER A 153 4.15 1.42 -10.51
N LEU A 154 4.08 1.28 -11.85
CA LEU A 154 3.05 1.93 -12.68
C LEU A 154 1.64 1.44 -12.30
N ASN A 155 1.45 0.14 -12.10
CA ASN A 155 0.17 -0.39 -11.64
C ASN A 155 -0.22 0.16 -10.26
N THR A 156 0.73 0.23 -9.33
CA THR A 156 0.50 0.76 -7.98
C THR A 156 0.12 2.24 -8.04
N GLY A 157 0.89 3.06 -8.77
CA GLY A 157 0.62 4.49 -8.94
C GLY A 157 -0.73 4.75 -9.63
N HIS A 158 -1.05 4.00 -10.69
CA HIS A 158 -2.33 4.07 -11.38
C HIS A 158 -3.51 3.69 -10.45
N THR A 159 -3.34 2.65 -9.65
CA THR A 159 -4.35 2.21 -8.68
C THR A 159 -4.55 3.27 -7.60
N ASP A 160 -3.48 3.91 -7.13
CA ASP A 160 -3.54 4.99 -6.11
C ASP A 160 -4.21 6.26 -6.67
N GLU A 161 -3.89 6.65 -7.92
CA GLU A 161 -4.57 7.74 -8.62
C GLU A 161 -6.09 7.52 -8.63
N HIS A 162 -6.52 6.33 -9.04
CA HIS A 162 -7.94 6.02 -9.10
C HIS A 162 -8.59 5.83 -7.72
N TYR A 163 -7.83 5.37 -6.72
CA TYR A 163 -8.31 5.41 -5.35
C TYR A 163 -8.58 6.86 -4.89
N GLY A 164 -7.69 7.78 -5.20
CA GLY A 164 -7.91 9.22 -4.93
C GLY A 164 -9.19 9.75 -5.58
N ASN A 165 -9.45 9.35 -6.83
CA ASN A 165 -10.72 9.66 -7.49
C ASN A 165 -11.92 9.05 -6.73
N MET A 166 -11.88 7.75 -6.40
CA MET A 166 -12.95 7.06 -5.65
C MET A 166 -13.22 7.70 -4.28
N VAL A 167 -12.19 8.19 -3.58
CA VAL A 167 -12.33 8.95 -2.32
C VAL A 167 -13.26 10.15 -2.50
N THR A 168 -13.08 10.91 -3.58
CA THR A 168 -13.94 12.05 -3.89
C THR A 168 -15.38 11.61 -4.12
N TYR A 169 -15.61 10.54 -4.90
CA TYR A 169 -16.96 10.01 -5.18
C TYR A 169 -17.66 9.52 -3.90
N LEU A 170 -16.94 8.79 -3.04
CA LEU A 170 -17.47 8.35 -1.75
C LEU A 170 -17.89 9.54 -0.88
N ARG A 171 -17.05 10.57 -0.75
CA ARG A 171 -17.34 11.76 0.04
C ARG A 171 -18.54 12.53 -0.49
N LEU A 172 -18.70 12.66 -1.81
CA LEU A 172 -19.88 13.25 -2.44
C LEU A 172 -21.17 12.49 -2.14
N LYS A 173 -21.07 11.22 -1.77
CA LYS A 173 -22.18 10.36 -1.31
C LYS A 173 -22.28 10.24 0.21
N GLY A 174 -21.53 11.04 0.96
CA GLY A 174 -21.53 11.01 2.43
C GLY A 174 -20.88 9.77 3.04
N ILE A 175 -20.07 9.02 2.26
CA ILE A 175 -19.42 7.77 2.69
C ILE A 175 -17.98 8.06 3.10
N VAL A 176 -17.58 7.59 4.28
CA VAL A 176 -16.19 7.70 4.76
C VAL A 176 -15.30 6.72 3.98
N PRO A 177 -14.22 7.20 3.31
CA PRO A 177 -13.30 6.32 2.59
C PRO A 177 -12.54 5.36 3.52
N PRO A 178 -12.12 4.18 3.04
CA PRO A 178 -11.43 3.17 3.85
C PRO A 178 -10.23 3.70 4.62
N THR A 179 -9.35 4.49 3.99
CA THR A 179 -8.16 5.04 4.64
C THR A 179 -8.46 6.15 5.66
N SER A 180 -9.70 6.66 5.72
CA SER A 180 -10.12 7.66 6.69
C SER A 180 -10.82 7.06 7.91
N GLU A 181 -11.17 5.77 7.89
CA GLU A 181 -11.80 5.08 9.04
C GLU A 181 -10.78 4.72 10.12
N ASN A 182 -9.59 4.32 9.71
CA ASN A 182 -8.49 3.97 10.58
C ASN A 182 -7.25 4.76 10.15
N PRO A 183 -7.19 6.07 10.41
CA PRO A 183 -6.00 6.83 10.08
C PRO A 183 -4.81 6.24 10.85
N PRO A 184 -3.61 6.13 10.24
CA PRO A 184 -2.42 5.75 10.97
C PRO A 184 -2.26 6.68 12.18
N ALA A 185 -1.85 6.11 13.33
CA ALA A 185 -1.62 6.89 14.54
C ALA A 185 -0.69 8.07 14.21
N GLN A 186 -1.19 9.30 14.43
CA GLN A 186 -0.35 10.48 14.22
C GLN A 186 0.75 10.47 15.30
N PRO A 187 2.00 10.79 14.93
CA PRO A 187 3.04 10.97 15.94
C PRO A 187 2.58 12.05 16.93
N PRO A 188 2.92 11.93 18.21
CA PRO A 188 2.60 12.92 19.23
C PRO A 188 3.13 14.28 18.77
N LYS A 189 2.31 15.33 18.90
CA LYS A 189 2.66 16.73 18.58
C LYS A 189 3.71 17.24 19.56
#